data_b77c300629f3ceaa4489319e54f4e822
#
_entry.id   b77c300629f3ceaa4489319e54f4e822
#
_cell.length_a   1.000
_cell.length_b   1.000
_cell.length_c   1.000
_cell.angle_alpha   90.00
_cell.angle_beta   90.00
_cell.angle_gamma   90.00
#
_symmetry.space_group_name_H-M   'P 1'
#
loop_
_entity.id
_entity.type
_entity.pdbx_description
1 polymer ?
#
loop_
_entity_poly.entity_id
_entity_poly.type
_entity_poly.pdbx_seq_one_letter_code
_entity_poly.pdbx_strand_id
1 'polypeptide(L)'
;DESLTDLETFLLAREQGYSGVALKACKGQSQALLMGAAAQEYGMFLAVQDLTCPGASFLHSAGIAARVKGITAIEGNSRQFCPSANDGWSEQFPSIFQITDGTVGTHVLTGYGLGHNQDNANHPS
;
A
#
# COMPACT_ATOMS: atom_id res chain seq x y z
N ASP A 1 9.33 0.41 -11.55
CA ASP A 1 7.88 0.40 -11.44
C ASP A 1 7.29 -0.78 -12.22
N GLU A 2 6.80 -0.60 -13.44
CA GLU A 2 6.12 -1.67 -14.18
C GLU A 2 7.03 -2.85 -14.55
N SER A 3 8.31 -2.61 -14.73
CA SER A 3 9.30 -3.63 -15.02
C SER A 3 9.82 -4.38 -13.79
N LEU A 4 9.49 -3.91 -12.59
CA LEU A 4 9.91 -4.52 -11.33
C LEU A 4 8.92 -5.60 -10.92
N THR A 5 9.20 -6.85 -11.27
CA THR A 5 8.27 -7.97 -11.09
C THR A 5 8.71 -8.99 -10.05
N ASP A 6 10.00 -9.06 -9.74
CA ASP A 6 10.58 -10.03 -8.81
C ASP A 6 11.90 -9.53 -8.20
N LEU A 7 12.52 -10.34 -7.36
CA LEU A 7 13.80 -10.01 -6.72
C LEU A 7 14.94 -9.88 -7.74
N GLU A 8 14.92 -10.67 -8.81
CA GLU A 8 15.95 -10.61 -9.85
C GLU A 8 15.91 -9.27 -10.59
N THR A 9 14.75 -8.80 -10.99
CA THR A 9 14.57 -7.47 -11.60
C THR A 9 14.87 -6.35 -10.63
N PHE A 10 14.64 -6.54 -9.34
CA PHE A 10 15.04 -5.61 -8.28
C PHE A 10 16.56 -5.44 -8.24
N LEU A 11 17.31 -6.53 -8.23
CA LEU A 11 18.78 -6.49 -8.21
C LEU A 11 19.33 -5.84 -9.48
N LEU A 12 18.74 -6.14 -10.62
CA LEU A 12 19.10 -5.50 -11.89
C LEU A 12 18.84 -3.99 -11.87
N ALA A 13 17.70 -3.55 -11.34
CA ALA A 13 17.39 -2.13 -11.19
C ALA A 13 18.45 -1.43 -10.31
N ARG A 14 18.85 -2.05 -9.22
CA ARG A 14 19.91 -1.53 -8.36
C ARG A 14 21.23 -1.38 -9.11
N GLU A 15 21.64 -2.37 -9.89
CA GLU A 15 22.86 -2.32 -10.71
C GLU A 15 22.80 -1.21 -11.76
N GLN A 16 21.61 -0.92 -12.29
CA GLN A 16 21.39 0.16 -13.26
C GLN A 16 21.32 1.56 -12.61
N GLY A 17 21.45 1.65 -11.29
CA GLY A 17 21.51 2.93 -10.59
C GLY A 17 20.19 3.50 -10.11
N TYR A 18 19.10 2.72 -10.14
CA TYR A 18 17.86 3.16 -9.51
C TYR A 18 18.02 3.25 -8.00
N SER A 19 17.53 4.34 -7.42
CA SER A 19 17.68 4.64 -5.98
C SER A 19 16.44 4.31 -5.15
N GLY A 20 15.36 3.89 -5.78
CA GLY A 20 14.11 3.56 -5.08
C GLY A 20 13.22 2.62 -5.87
N VAL A 21 12.24 2.07 -5.18
CA VAL A 21 11.27 1.14 -5.76
C VAL A 21 9.85 1.49 -5.29
N ALA A 22 8.89 1.22 -6.16
CA ALA A 22 7.47 1.29 -5.86
C ALA A 22 6.93 -0.13 -5.66
N LEU A 23 6.43 -0.41 -4.46
CA LEU A 23 5.83 -1.69 -4.10
C LEU A 23 4.37 -1.70 -4.53
N LYS A 24 3.95 -2.77 -5.19
CA LYS A 24 2.56 -2.97 -5.63
C LYS A 24 1.99 -4.21 -4.97
N ALA A 25 1.35 -4.05 -3.82
CA ALA A 25 0.75 -5.14 -3.06
C ALA A 25 -0.30 -5.91 -3.85
N CYS A 26 -1.00 -5.25 -4.78
CA CYS A 26 -2.00 -5.86 -5.65
C CYS A 26 -1.43 -6.90 -6.63
N LYS A 27 -0.12 -6.87 -6.88
CA LYS A 27 0.58 -7.89 -7.69
C LYS A 27 1.10 -9.06 -6.87
N GLY A 28 0.91 -9.05 -5.55
CA GLY A 28 1.32 -10.10 -4.63
C GLY A 28 1.95 -9.54 -3.36
N GLN A 29 1.35 -9.86 -2.22
CA GLN A 29 1.81 -9.38 -0.92
C GLN A 29 3.20 -9.91 -0.57
N SER A 30 3.44 -11.21 -0.78
CA SER A 30 4.72 -11.84 -0.46
C SER A 30 5.86 -11.21 -1.26
N GLN A 31 5.63 -10.95 -2.53
CA GLN A 31 6.59 -10.31 -3.43
C GLN A 31 6.88 -8.87 -2.98
N ALA A 32 5.84 -8.11 -2.63
CA ALA A 32 5.99 -6.74 -2.14
C ALA A 32 6.79 -6.71 -0.83
N LEU A 33 6.52 -7.60 0.11
CA LEU A 33 7.26 -7.69 1.38
C LEU A 33 8.72 -8.07 1.16
N LEU A 34 8.99 -9.03 0.26
CA LEU A 34 10.36 -9.44 -0.07
C LEU A 34 11.16 -8.29 -0.70
N MET A 35 10.58 -7.60 -1.65
CA MET A 35 11.23 -6.44 -2.29
C MET A 35 11.40 -5.28 -1.32
N GLY A 36 10.45 -5.07 -0.42
CA GLY A 36 10.55 -4.07 0.65
C GLY A 36 11.73 -4.36 1.58
N ALA A 37 11.90 -5.61 1.99
CA ALA A 37 13.02 -6.04 2.81
C ALA A 37 14.36 -5.87 2.09
N ALA A 38 14.43 -6.24 0.82
CA ALA A 38 15.63 -6.06 0.00
C ALA A 38 15.99 -4.58 -0.18
N ALA A 39 14.99 -3.73 -0.40
CA ALA A 39 15.20 -2.29 -0.53
C ALA A 39 15.74 -1.67 0.77
N GLN A 40 15.26 -2.12 1.93
CA GLN A 40 15.78 -1.70 3.23
C GLN A 40 17.25 -2.11 3.39
N GLU A 41 17.58 -3.34 3.03
CA GLU A 41 18.96 -3.85 3.12
C GLU A 41 19.93 -3.02 2.26
N TYR A 42 19.50 -2.59 1.09
CA TYR A 42 20.31 -1.79 0.18
C TYR A 42 20.14 -0.28 0.32
N GLY A 43 19.38 0.19 1.31
CA GLY A 43 19.15 1.61 1.56
C GLY A 43 18.42 2.34 0.45
N MET A 44 17.52 1.65 -0.27
CA MET A 44 16.76 2.23 -1.36
C MET A 44 15.47 2.88 -0.85
N PHE A 45 15.04 3.93 -1.52
CA PHE A 45 13.78 4.62 -1.27
C PHE A 45 12.59 3.69 -1.54
N LEU A 46 11.58 3.75 -0.68
CA LEU A 46 10.37 2.95 -0.79
C LEU A 46 9.11 3.82 -0.86
N ALA A 47 8.26 3.49 -1.81
CA ALA A 47 6.88 3.97 -1.88
C ALA A 47 5.94 2.78 -2.14
N VAL A 48 4.69 2.93 -1.77
CA VAL A 48 3.62 1.99 -2.17
C VAL A 48 2.80 2.64 -3.26
N GLN A 49 2.50 1.88 -4.29
CA GLN A 49 1.73 2.34 -5.43
C GLN A 49 0.58 1.37 -5.71
N ASP A 50 -0.58 1.90 -6.06
CA ASP A 50 -1.70 1.07 -6.47
C ASP A 50 -1.80 0.97 -8.01
N LEU A 51 -2.69 0.09 -8.47
CA LEU A 51 -3.09 -0.04 -9.87
C LEU A 51 -4.57 0.33 -10.02
N THR A 52 -4.98 1.45 -9.43
CA THR A 52 -6.39 1.84 -9.31
C THR A 52 -7.18 0.78 -8.54
N CYS A 53 -6.74 0.48 -7.31
CA CYS A 53 -7.32 -0.55 -6.45
C CYS A 53 -8.27 0.10 -5.43
N PRO A 54 -9.59 -0.03 -5.60
CA PRO A 54 -10.56 0.53 -4.65
C PRO A 54 -10.80 -0.39 -3.45
N GLY A 55 -11.45 0.14 -2.42
CA GLY A 55 -12.01 -0.62 -1.32
C GLY A 55 -10.97 -1.41 -0.54
N ALA A 56 -11.23 -2.69 -0.34
CA ALA A 56 -10.36 -3.61 0.40
C ALA A 56 -8.94 -3.66 -0.16
N SER A 57 -8.78 -3.56 -1.46
CA SER A 57 -7.47 -3.56 -2.12
C SER A 57 -6.64 -2.33 -1.73
N PHE A 58 -7.28 -1.18 -1.61
CA PHE A 58 -6.63 0.04 -1.11
C PHE A 58 -6.27 -0.08 0.38
N LEU A 59 -7.14 -0.66 1.19
CA LEU A 59 -6.83 -0.96 2.60
C LEU A 59 -5.60 -1.85 2.73
N HIS A 60 -5.47 -2.85 1.87
CA HIS A 60 -4.30 -3.73 1.83
C HIS A 60 -3.02 -2.93 1.54
N SER A 61 -3.04 -2.09 0.53
CA SER A 61 -1.90 -1.22 0.19
C SER A 61 -1.57 -0.25 1.33
N ALA A 62 -2.58 0.35 1.96
CA ALA A 62 -2.40 1.21 3.12
C ALA A 62 -1.81 0.45 4.31
N GLY A 63 -2.23 -0.80 4.53
CA GLY A 63 -1.68 -1.68 5.58
C GLY A 63 -0.19 -1.97 5.36
N ILE A 64 0.21 -2.24 4.14
CA ILE A 64 1.63 -2.42 3.79
C ILE A 64 2.41 -1.11 4.01
N ALA A 65 1.86 0.01 3.55
CA ALA A 65 2.50 1.32 3.74
C ALA A 65 2.69 1.67 5.23
N ALA A 66 1.73 1.29 6.07
CA ALA A 66 1.80 1.54 7.51
C ALA A 66 2.82 0.66 8.24
N ARG A 67 3.06 -0.56 7.76
CA ARG A 67 3.83 -1.57 8.48
C ARG A 67 5.24 -1.80 7.97
N VAL A 68 5.48 -1.62 6.68
CA VAL A 68 6.82 -1.79 6.13
C VAL A 68 7.64 -0.54 6.43
N LYS A 69 8.68 -0.72 7.24
CA LYS A 69 9.55 0.37 7.65
C LYS A 69 10.25 1.01 6.45
N GLY A 70 10.30 2.33 6.45
CA GLY A 70 11.01 3.08 5.41
C GLY A 70 10.14 3.49 4.22
N ILE A 71 8.86 3.13 4.20
CA ILE A 71 7.93 3.65 3.21
C ILE A 71 7.62 5.10 3.53
N THR A 72 7.82 5.97 2.55
CA THR A 72 7.69 7.42 2.69
C THR A 72 6.44 7.98 2.05
N ALA A 73 5.84 7.25 1.11
CA ALA A 73 4.65 7.71 0.39
C ALA A 73 3.80 6.53 -0.08
N ILE A 74 2.52 6.79 -0.23
CA ILE A 74 1.58 5.89 -0.89
C ILE A 74 0.86 6.67 -2.01
N GLU A 75 0.77 6.06 -3.18
CA GLU A 75 -0.07 6.53 -4.27
C GLU A 75 -1.39 5.76 -4.25
N GLY A 76 -2.49 6.47 -4.19
CA GLY A 76 -3.83 5.88 -4.22
C GLY A 76 -4.74 6.70 -5.11
N ASN A 77 -5.06 6.18 -6.30
CA ASN A 77 -5.79 6.91 -7.32
C ASN A 77 -7.22 6.42 -7.55
N SER A 78 -7.70 5.43 -6.80
CA SER A 78 -9.06 4.91 -6.94
C SER A 78 -10.13 5.97 -6.67
N ARG A 79 -9.89 6.94 -5.80
CA ARG A 79 -10.79 8.07 -5.57
C ARG A 79 -11.04 8.89 -6.83
N GLN A 80 -9.99 9.02 -7.63
CA GLN A 80 -10.01 9.84 -8.84
C GLN A 80 -10.69 9.11 -10.00
N PHE A 81 -10.40 7.83 -10.18
CA PHE A 81 -10.81 7.08 -11.36
C PHE A 81 -12.05 6.21 -11.14
N CYS A 82 -12.30 5.77 -9.92
CA CYS A 82 -13.46 4.93 -9.59
C CYS A 82 -14.02 5.26 -8.19
N PRO A 83 -14.48 6.50 -7.96
CA PRO A 83 -14.87 6.96 -6.64
C PRO A 83 -16.00 6.13 -6.02
N SER A 84 -17.00 5.74 -6.81
CA SER A 84 -18.15 4.97 -6.31
C SER A 84 -17.78 3.56 -5.85
N ALA A 85 -16.66 3.01 -6.29
CA ALA A 85 -16.18 1.72 -5.82
C ALA A 85 -15.66 1.76 -4.36
N ASN A 86 -15.46 2.95 -3.82
CA ASN A 86 -15.08 3.15 -2.42
C ASN A 86 -16.28 3.46 -1.51
N ASP A 87 -17.49 3.52 -2.05
CA ASP A 87 -18.70 3.76 -1.25
C ASP A 87 -18.85 2.63 -0.21
N GLY A 88 -19.25 2.99 1.01
CA GLY A 88 -19.26 2.07 2.14
C GLY A 88 -17.89 1.86 2.80
N TRP A 89 -16.83 1.71 2.02
CA TRP A 89 -15.47 1.63 2.57
C TRP A 89 -15.01 2.97 3.14
N SER A 90 -15.30 4.07 2.45
CA SER A 90 -14.98 5.41 2.91
C SER A 90 -15.78 5.80 4.17
N GLU A 91 -16.95 5.23 4.36
CA GLU A 91 -17.76 5.42 5.59
C GLU A 91 -17.20 4.63 6.77
N GLN A 92 -16.73 3.40 6.53
CA GLN A 92 -16.12 2.55 7.56
C GLN A 92 -14.71 2.99 7.95
N PHE A 93 -13.94 3.48 7.00
CA PHE A 93 -12.53 3.85 7.19
C PHE A 93 -12.24 5.28 6.72
N PRO A 94 -12.92 6.29 7.30
CA PRO A 94 -12.80 7.66 6.80
C PRO A 94 -11.36 8.20 6.85
N SER A 95 -10.57 7.81 7.84
CA SER A 95 -9.19 8.27 7.96
C SER A 95 -8.28 7.82 6.82
N ILE A 96 -8.62 6.70 6.17
CA ILE A 96 -7.84 6.14 5.05
C ILE A 96 -8.29 6.73 3.72
N PHE A 97 -9.60 6.95 3.54
CA PHE A 97 -10.15 7.42 2.28
C PHE A 97 -10.27 8.94 2.19
N GLN A 98 -10.10 9.68 3.29
CA GLN A 98 -10.04 11.13 3.30
C GLN A 98 -8.60 11.61 3.40
N ILE A 99 -8.20 12.50 2.49
CA ILE A 99 -6.87 13.08 2.51
C ILE A 99 -6.93 14.41 3.26
N THR A 100 -6.05 14.56 4.24
CA THR A 100 -5.87 15.80 5.00
C THR A 100 -4.40 16.21 4.89
N ASP A 101 -4.15 17.41 4.37
CA ASP A 101 -2.79 17.93 4.17
C ASP A 101 -1.86 16.95 3.42
N GLY A 102 -2.39 16.28 2.40
CA GLY A 102 -1.64 15.30 1.61
C GLY A 102 -1.36 13.98 2.33
N THR A 103 -2.00 13.72 3.46
CA THR A 103 -1.81 12.50 4.26
C THR A 103 -3.11 11.75 4.49
N VAL A 104 -2.99 10.46 4.78
CA VAL A 104 -4.09 9.61 5.25
C VAL A 104 -3.72 8.98 6.58
N GLY A 105 -4.70 8.78 7.46
CA GLY A 105 -4.50 8.15 8.77
C GLY A 105 -4.65 6.64 8.68
N THR A 106 -3.62 5.89 9.08
CA THR A 106 -3.62 4.41 9.08
C THR A 106 -3.80 3.82 10.48
N HIS A 107 -4.06 4.63 11.49
CA HIS A 107 -4.17 4.21 12.90
C HIS A 107 -5.28 3.18 13.16
N VAL A 108 -6.27 3.09 12.29
CA VAL A 108 -7.37 2.10 12.39
C VAL A 108 -6.98 0.70 11.89
N LEU A 109 -5.85 0.56 11.21
CA LEU A 109 -5.36 -0.70 10.68
C LEU A 109 -4.46 -1.42 11.70
N THR A 110 -5.06 -1.84 12.83
CA THR A 110 -4.35 -2.42 13.96
C THR A 110 -4.43 -3.95 14.05
N GLY A 111 -5.28 -4.58 13.25
CA GLY A 111 -5.50 -6.02 13.26
C GLY A 111 -4.33 -6.82 12.66
N TYR A 112 -4.36 -8.13 12.85
CA TYR A 112 -3.44 -9.05 12.19
C TYR A 112 -3.76 -9.16 10.69
N GLY A 113 -2.82 -9.69 9.92
CA GLY A 113 -2.96 -9.84 8.47
C GLY A 113 -3.03 -8.49 7.76
N LEU A 114 -4.15 -8.20 7.12
CA LEU A 114 -4.36 -6.95 6.38
C LEU A 114 -4.65 -5.73 7.28
N GLY A 115 -4.74 -5.93 8.60
CA GLY A 115 -4.95 -4.85 9.56
C GLY A 115 -6.40 -4.45 9.77
N HIS A 116 -7.34 -5.08 9.09
CA HIS A 116 -8.76 -4.90 9.31
C HIS A 116 -9.46 -6.26 9.39
N ASN A 117 -10.43 -6.39 10.29
CA ASN A 117 -11.28 -7.58 10.38
C ASN A 117 -12.63 -7.24 9.78
N GLN A 118 -13.11 -8.11 8.90
CA GLN A 118 -14.47 -8.00 8.34
C GLN A 118 -15.54 -8.11 9.43
N ASP A 119 -15.22 -8.80 10.54
CA ASP A 119 -16.13 -8.98 11.67
C ASP A 119 -16.46 -7.65 12.39
N ASN A 120 -15.58 -6.67 12.33
CA ASN A 120 -15.84 -5.34 12.86
C ASN A 120 -16.77 -4.49 11.97
N ALA A 121 -16.98 -4.91 10.73
CA ALA A 121 -17.90 -4.25 9.81
C ALA A 121 -19.38 -4.51 10.14
N ASN A 122 -19.68 -5.53 10.95
CA ASN A 122 -21.04 -5.95 11.31
C ASN A 122 -21.43 -5.58 12.74
N HIS A 123 -20.58 -4.89 13.50
CA HIS A 123 -20.91 -4.37 14.82
C HIS A 123 -21.00 -2.85 14.79
N PRO A 124 -22.23 -2.28 14.75
CA PRO A 124 -22.40 -0.87 15.02
C PRO A 124 -22.00 -0.62 16.48
N SER A 125 -20.95 0.08 16.67
CA SER A 125 -20.56 0.60 17.98
C SER A 125 -21.37 1.83 18.30
#